data_cff76bfd41883017f188b982d92a5b6d
#
_entry.id   cff76bfd41883017f188b982d92a5b6d
#
_cell.length_a   1.000
_cell.length_b   1.000
_cell.length_c   1.000
_cell.angle_alpha   90.00
_cell.angle_beta   90.00
_cell.angle_gamma   90.00
#
_symmetry.space_group_name_H-M   'P 1'
#
loop_
_entity.id
_entity.type
_entity.pdbx_description
1 polymer ?
#
loop_
_entity_poly.entity_id
_entity_poly.type
_entity_poly.pdbx_seq_one_letter_code
_entity_poly.pdbx_strand_id
1 'polypeptide(L)'
;GHHKCHATFRQHSIQFRGLTALFGHMGLELDPLTVDAQEREGYRHYAALHKRWREVIHHGTQWRVDMPDATTLAQGIVSEDKSQGLFIVSQLAMPDYTLMMPLRMPGLEASAQYRISLLDHPNIQITGEGGHTMRKLPAWMETPQTVSGEWLMQAGIALPILDPETAILIGVERV
;
A
#
# COMPACT_ATOMS: atom_id res chain seq x y z
N GLY A 1 2.82 -16.27 -6.08
CA GLY A 1 2.34 -17.65 -5.86
C GLY A 1 0.85 -17.80 -6.14
N HIS A 2 0.34 -19.03 -6.02
CA HIS A 2 -1.07 -19.35 -6.25
C HIS A 2 -2.01 -18.63 -5.27
N HIS A 3 -3.28 -18.38 -5.68
CA HIS A 3 -4.27 -17.68 -4.85
C HIS A 3 -4.61 -18.44 -3.55
N LYS A 4 -4.43 -19.75 -3.54
CA LYS A 4 -4.70 -20.62 -2.41
C LYS A 4 -3.39 -21.20 -1.87
N CYS A 5 -3.12 -21.00 -0.58
CA CYS A 5 -1.98 -21.61 0.09
C CYS A 5 -2.19 -23.13 0.21
N HIS A 6 -1.25 -23.92 -0.24
CA HIS A 6 -1.35 -25.39 -0.22
C HIS A 6 -1.31 -26.00 1.19
N ALA A 7 -0.67 -25.31 2.15
CA ALA A 7 -0.54 -25.80 3.51
C ALA A 7 -1.73 -25.43 4.41
N THR A 8 -2.25 -24.21 4.28
CA THR A 8 -3.29 -23.68 5.18
C THR A 8 -4.65 -23.57 4.51
N PHE A 9 -4.72 -23.73 3.21
CA PHE A 9 -5.90 -23.52 2.36
C PHE A 9 -6.48 -22.10 2.40
N ARG A 10 -5.79 -21.15 3.05
CA ARG A 10 -6.18 -19.73 3.02
C ARG A 10 -6.10 -19.19 1.59
N GLN A 11 -7.02 -18.32 1.27
CA GLN A 11 -7.08 -17.65 -0.03
C GLN A 11 -6.91 -16.16 0.19
N HIS A 12 -6.09 -15.54 -0.65
CA HIS A 12 -5.87 -14.10 -0.64
C HIS A 12 -6.14 -13.53 -2.05
N SER A 13 -6.65 -12.31 -2.08
CA SER A 13 -6.83 -11.58 -3.34
C SER A 13 -5.49 -11.41 -4.06
N ILE A 14 -5.55 -11.29 -5.39
CA ILE A 14 -4.36 -10.96 -6.18
C ILE A 14 -3.77 -9.61 -5.78
N GLN A 15 -4.61 -8.67 -5.35
CA GLN A 15 -4.24 -7.36 -4.85
C GLN A 15 -3.35 -7.48 -3.60
N PHE A 16 -3.80 -8.18 -2.57
CA PHE A 16 -3.03 -8.33 -1.33
C PHE A 16 -1.72 -9.10 -1.55
N ARG A 17 -1.76 -10.17 -2.34
CA ARG A 17 -0.56 -10.97 -2.69
C ARG A 17 0.44 -10.15 -3.52
N GLY A 18 -0.06 -9.37 -4.49
CA GLY A 18 0.78 -8.52 -5.34
C GLY A 18 1.49 -7.45 -4.54
N LEU A 19 0.77 -6.73 -3.68
CA LEU A 19 1.36 -5.70 -2.82
C LEU A 19 2.33 -6.27 -1.79
N THR A 20 2.00 -7.41 -1.17
CA THR A 20 2.90 -8.09 -0.21
C THR A 20 4.23 -8.49 -0.86
N ALA A 21 4.20 -8.90 -2.15
CA ALA A 21 5.40 -9.29 -2.89
C ALA A 21 6.18 -8.10 -3.49
N LEU A 22 5.61 -6.90 -3.50
CA LEU A 22 6.17 -5.75 -4.22
C LEU A 22 7.50 -5.28 -3.63
N PHE A 23 7.62 -5.25 -2.29
CA PHE A 23 8.81 -4.79 -1.57
C PHE A 23 9.86 -5.90 -1.48
N GLY A 24 10.59 -6.10 -2.55
CA GLY A 24 11.65 -7.11 -2.64
C GLY A 24 11.82 -7.63 -4.06
N HIS A 25 12.36 -8.83 -4.17
CA HIS A 25 12.51 -9.52 -5.45
C HIS A 25 11.20 -10.22 -5.80
N MET A 26 10.36 -9.54 -6.58
CA MET A 26 9.08 -10.11 -7.01
C MET A 26 9.30 -11.23 -8.03
N GLY A 27 8.84 -12.43 -7.70
CA GLY A 27 8.83 -13.58 -8.59
C GLY A 27 7.44 -14.19 -8.76
N LEU A 28 7.21 -14.85 -9.88
CA LEU A 28 5.99 -15.62 -10.15
C LEU A 28 6.32 -17.11 -10.10
N GLU A 29 5.66 -17.83 -9.23
CA GLU A 29 5.72 -19.28 -9.09
C GLU A 29 4.31 -19.83 -9.26
N LEU A 30 3.95 -20.14 -10.48
CA LEU A 30 2.63 -20.67 -10.87
C LEU A 30 2.68 -21.24 -12.28
N ASP A 31 1.73 -22.09 -12.61
CA ASP A 31 1.48 -22.49 -13.99
C ASP A 31 0.56 -21.45 -14.65
N PRO A 32 1.05 -20.67 -15.65
CA PRO A 32 0.28 -19.61 -16.27
C PRO A 32 -0.93 -20.11 -17.07
N LEU A 33 -0.99 -21.42 -17.38
CA LEU A 33 -2.10 -22.02 -18.10
C LEU A 33 -3.29 -22.33 -17.20
N THR A 34 -3.07 -22.40 -15.88
CA THR A 34 -4.10 -22.76 -14.90
C THR A 34 -4.78 -21.56 -14.24
N VAL A 35 -4.30 -20.33 -14.50
CA VAL A 35 -4.86 -19.12 -13.91
C VAL A 35 -5.96 -18.54 -14.79
N ASP A 36 -7.01 -18.02 -14.14
CA ASP A 36 -8.09 -17.34 -14.84
C ASP A 36 -7.70 -15.97 -15.41
N ALA A 37 -8.60 -15.34 -16.13
CA ALA A 37 -8.34 -14.05 -16.76
C ALA A 37 -8.11 -12.92 -15.76
N GLN A 38 -8.83 -12.92 -14.63
CA GLN A 38 -8.70 -11.90 -13.59
C GLN A 38 -7.34 -12.00 -12.88
N GLU A 39 -6.93 -13.21 -12.50
CA GLU A 39 -5.61 -13.47 -11.91
C GLU A 39 -4.49 -13.08 -12.87
N ARG A 40 -4.62 -13.42 -14.15
CA ARG A 40 -3.63 -13.07 -15.19
C ARG A 40 -3.47 -11.57 -15.35
N GLU A 41 -4.57 -10.82 -15.32
CA GLU A 41 -4.54 -9.36 -15.38
C GLU A 41 -3.87 -8.77 -14.12
N GLY A 42 -4.19 -9.31 -12.95
CA GLY A 42 -3.53 -8.92 -11.70
C GLY A 42 -2.02 -9.14 -11.75
N TYR A 43 -1.53 -10.28 -12.22
CA TYR A 43 -0.09 -10.52 -12.39
C TYR A 43 0.56 -9.53 -13.35
N ARG A 44 -0.12 -9.19 -14.45
CA ARG A 44 0.38 -8.17 -15.40
C ARG A 44 0.49 -6.80 -14.74
N HIS A 45 -0.54 -6.41 -13.98
CA HIS A 45 -0.58 -5.16 -13.24
C HIS A 45 0.59 -5.05 -12.24
N TYR A 46 0.76 -6.04 -11.36
CA TYR A 46 1.81 -6.01 -10.34
C TYR A 46 3.21 -6.15 -10.92
N ALA A 47 3.38 -6.90 -11.99
CA ALA A 47 4.66 -6.93 -12.72
C ALA A 47 5.01 -5.57 -13.33
N ALA A 48 4.04 -4.86 -13.89
CA ALA A 48 4.24 -3.52 -14.43
C ALA A 48 4.57 -2.52 -13.31
N LEU A 49 3.84 -2.59 -12.20
CA LEU A 49 4.06 -1.76 -11.02
C LEU A 49 5.47 -1.97 -10.44
N HIS A 50 5.90 -3.22 -10.28
CA HIS A 50 7.25 -3.55 -9.82
C HIS A 50 8.32 -3.01 -10.80
N LYS A 51 8.14 -3.18 -12.11
CA LYS A 51 9.07 -2.66 -13.11
C LYS A 51 9.21 -1.13 -13.04
N ARG A 52 8.11 -0.42 -12.78
CA ARG A 52 8.10 1.04 -12.64
C ARG A 52 8.90 1.50 -11.42
N TRP A 53 8.76 0.80 -10.30
CA TRP A 53 9.31 1.21 -9.01
C TRP A 53 10.57 0.46 -8.58
N ARG A 54 11.06 -0.48 -9.37
CA ARG A 54 12.17 -1.37 -8.98
C ARG A 54 13.46 -0.62 -8.61
N GLU A 55 13.74 0.52 -9.23
CA GLU A 55 14.91 1.33 -8.89
C GLU A 55 14.82 1.85 -7.45
N VAL A 56 13.66 2.38 -7.07
CA VAL A 56 13.40 2.80 -5.69
C VAL A 56 13.42 1.60 -4.75
N ILE A 57 12.78 0.49 -5.13
CA ILE A 57 12.67 -0.71 -4.30
C ILE A 57 14.04 -1.34 -4.02
N HIS A 58 14.94 -1.39 -4.99
CA HIS A 58 16.22 -2.09 -4.86
C HIS A 58 17.37 -1.20 -4.38
N HIS A 59 17.31 0.10 -4.61
CA HIS A 59 18.40 1.03 -4.27
C HIS A 59 18.03 2.07 -3.21
N GLY A 60 16.73 2.21 -2.88
CA GLY A 60 16.29 3.15 -1.86
C GLY A 60 16.55 2.65 -0.44
N THR A 61 16.41 3.55 0.52
CA THR A 61 16.47 3.23 1.94
C THR A 61 15.12 2.73 2.42
N GLN A 62 15.10 1.54 2.99
CA GLN A 62 13.89 0.93 3.55
C GLN A 62 13.63 1.43 4.96
N TRP A 63 12.37 1.70 5.25
CA TRP A 63 11.87 2.17 6.54
C TRP A 63 10.75 1.26 7.04
N ARG A 64 10.87 0.79 8.26
CA ARG A 64 9.73 0.26 9.02
C ARG A 64 9.01 1.44 9.67
N VAL A 65 7.69 1.48 9.51
CA VAL A 65 6.86 2.50 10.17
C VAL A 65 6.13 1.84 11.32
N ASP A 66 6.37 2.33 12.54
CA ASP A 66 5.71 1.80 13.74
C ASP A 66 4.27 2.28 13.78
N MET A 67 3.34 1.33 13.77
CA MET A 67 1.91 1.56 13.93
C MET A 67 1.48 1.14 15.32
N PRO A 68 0.59 1.91 16.00
CA PRO A 68 0.13 1.56 17.34
C PRO A 68 -0.65 0.24 17.41
N ASP A 69 -1.37 -0.07 16.33
CA ASP A 69 -2.11 -1.32 16.19
C ASP A 69 -1.20 -2.42 15.64
N ALA A 70 -0.99 -3.47 16.43
CA ALA A 70 -0.15 -4.60 16.06
C ALA A 70 -0.68 -5.39 14.83
N THR A 71 -1.94 -5.19 14.44
CA THR A 71 -2.55 -5.81 13.25
C THR A 71 -2.32 -5.01 11.98
N THR A 72 -1.74 -3.81 12.08
CA THR A 72 -1.39 -2.94 10.96
C THR A 72 0.12 -2.95 10.76
N LEU A 73 0.57 -3.33 9.57
CA LEU A 73 1.97 -3.22 9.16
C LEU A 73 2.13 -2.08 8.17
N ALA A 74 3.12 -1.22 8.41
CA ALA A 74 3.48 -0.18 7.47
C ALA A 74 4.99 -0.17 7.22
N GLN A 75 5.36 0.03 5.98
CA GLN A 75 6.76 0.16 5.57
C GLN A 75 6.88 1.08 4.36
N GLY A 76 8.05 1.66 4.17
CA GLY A 76 8.34 2.52 3.05
C GLY A 76 9.73 2.31 2.50
N ILE A 77 9.94 2.74 1.27
CA ILE A 77 11.25 2.83 0.63
C ILE A 77 11.34 4.22 0.01
N VAL A 78 12.43 4.92 0.28
CA VAL A 78 12.68 6.27 -0.25
C VAL A 78 13.97 6.22 -1.04
N SER A 79 13.97 6.80 -2.27
CA SER A 79 15.16 6.90 -3.11
C SER A 79 16.29 7.67 -2.40
N GLU A 80 17.54 7.39 -2.75
CA GLU A 80 18.71 8.04 -2.13
C GLU A 80 18.68 9.57 -2.25
N ASP A 81 18.23 10.10 -3.38
CA ASP A 81 18.06 11.52 -3.65
C ASP A 81 16.80 12.12 -3.04
N LYS A 82 16.00 11.30 -2.36
CA LYS A 82 14.71 11.67 -1.74
C LYS A 82 13.69 12.27 -2.72
N SER A 83 13.84 11.99 -4.01
CA SER A 83 12.91 12.48 -5.02
C SER A 83 11.63 11.65 -5.10
N GLN A 84 11.69 10.38 -4.72
CA GLN A 84 10.59 9.44 -4.79
C GLN A 84 10.53 8.55 -3.55
N GLY A 85 9.33 8.16 -3.16
CA GLY A 85 9.12 7.16 -2.11
C GLY A 85 7.88 6.32 -2.38
N LEU A 86 7.91 5.12 -1.86
CA LEU A 86 6.84 4.14 -1.98
C LEU A 86 6.50 3.63 -0.57
N PHE A 87 5.24 3.73 -0.18
CA PHE A 87 4.78 3.30 1.15
C PHE A 87 3.62 2.32 1.02
N ILE A 88 3.66 1.25 1.80
CA ILE A 88 2.59 0.25 1.87
C ILE A 88 2.06 0.19 3.30
N VAL A 89 0.74 0.11 3.41
CA VAL A 89 0.03 -0.17 4.67
C VAL A 89 -0.80 -1.42 4.47
N SER A 90 -0.57 -2.43 5.29
CA SER A 90 -1.26 -3.72 5.24
C SER A 90 -2.01 -3.95 6.54
N GLN A 91 -3.31 -4.24 6.44
CA GLN A 91 -4.14 -4.66 7.56
C GLN A 91 -4.20 -6.18 7.60
N LEU A 92 -3.66 -6.79 8.65
CA LEU A 92 -3.53 -8.25 8.75
C LEU A 92 -4.73 -8.92 9.43
N ALA A 93 -5.35 -8.24 10.37
CA ALA A 93 -6.51 -8.71 11.11
C ALA A 93 -7.44 -7.53 11.42
N MET A 94 -8.56 -7.77 12.08
CA MET A 94 -9.46 -6.70 12.52
C MET A 94 -8.70 -5.73 13.43
N PRO A 95 -8.72 -4.42 13.14
CA PRO A 95 -8.04 -3.44 13.98
C PRO A 95 -8.72 -3.28 15.33
N ASP A 96 -7.90 -3.02 16.35
CA ASP A 96 -8.40 -2.76 17.71
C ASP A 96 -9.01 -1.35 17.85
N TYR A 97 -8.74 -0.46 16.91
CA TYR A 97 -9.18 0.94 16.92
C TYR A 97 -10.19 1.24 15.81
N THR A 98 -11.19 2.04 16.14
CA THR A 98 -12.21 2.49 15.17
C THR A 98 -11.64 3.46 14.11
N LEU A 99 -10.61 4.21 14.47
CA LEU A 99 -9.93 5.15 13.58
C LEU A 99 -8.48 4.74 13.40
N MET A 100 -8.05 4.68 12.16
CA MET A 100 -6.64 4.42 11.84
C MET A 100 -5.77 5.61 12.24
N MET A 101 -4.60 5.33 12.81
CA MET A 101 -3.60 6.37 13.08
C MET A 101 -3.00 6.87 11.77
N PRO A 102 -2.63 8.17 11.69
CA PRO A 102 -1.98 8.72 10.50
C PRO A 102 -0.68 7.95 10.16
N LEU A 103 -0.47 7.74 8.86
CA LEU A 103 0.79 7.19 8.36
C LEU A 103 1.85 8.30 8.32
N ARG A 104 2.87 8.20 9.15
CA ARG A 104 4.07 9.03 9.03
C ARG A 104 5.02 8.41 8.02
N MET A 105 5.61 9.24 7.17
CA MET A 105 6.45 8.81 6.05
C MET A 105 7.91 9.23 6.28
N PRO A 106 8.72 8.42 6.98
CA PRO A 106 10.11 8.77 7.26
C PRO A 106 10.99 8.78 6.01
N GLY A 107 12.14 9.42 6.10
CA GLY A 107 13.18 9.42 5.08
C GLY A 107 13.07 10.51 4.02
N LEU A 108 12.00 11.30 4.02
CA LEU A 108 11.79 12.39 3.07
C LEU A 108 12.66 13.61 3.39
N GLU A 109 12.76 14.57 2.45
CA GLU A 109 13.40 15.86 2.67
C GLU A 109 12.39 16.85 3.28
N ALA A 110 12.66 17.33 4.49
CA ALA A 110 11.72 18.15 5.27
C ALA A 110 11.28 19.41 4.52
N SER A 111 12.21 20.08 3.84
CA SER A 111 11.98 21.35 3.14
C SER A 111 11.33 21.19 1.75
N ALA A 112 11.27 19.96 1.23
CA ALA A 112 10.72 19.70 -0.09
C ALA A 112 9.19 19.54 -0.04
N GLN A 113 8.55 19.74 -1.21
CA GLN A 113 7.14 19.47 -1.43
C GLN A 113 6.99 18.14 -2.15
N TYR A 114 6.02 17.33 -1.72
CA TYR A 114 5.75 16.03 -2.30
C TYR A 114 4.29 15.91 -2.71
N ARG A 115 4.09 15.44 -3.93
CA ARG A 115 2.78 14.99 -4.39
C ARG A 115 2.53 13.57 -3.92
N ILE A 116 1.42 13.38 -3.21
CA ILE A 116 0.96 12.07 -2.71
C ILE A 116 -0.03 11.51 -3.71
N SER A 117 0.12 10.25 -4.07
CA SER A 117 -0.77 9.55 -4.99
C SER A 117 -1.10 8.16 -4.47
N LEU A 118 -2.37 7.78 -4.57
CA LEU A 118 -2.80 6.41 -4.35
C LEU A 118 -2.45 5.59 -5.61
N LEU A 119 -1.58 4.60 -5.46
CA LEU A 119 -1.12 3.76 -6.59
C LEU A 119 -1.91 2.47 -6.71
N ASP A 120 -2.35 1.92 -5.59
CA ASP A 120 -3.17 0.72 -5.54
C ASP A 120 -3.96 0.63 -4.23
N HIS A 121 -5.16 0.09 -4.29
CA HIS A 121 -6.03 -0.11 -3.13
C HIS A 121 -7.03 -1.25 -3.37
N PRO A 122 -7.54 -1.90 -2.30
CA PRO A 122 -8.65 -2.81 -2.40
C PRO A 122 -9.95 -2.05 -2.69
N ASN A 123 -10.99 -2.77 -3.09
CA ASN A 123 -12.33 -2.18 -3.17
C ASN A 123 -12.87 -1.94 -1.75
N ILE A 124 -12.72 -0.71 -1.25
CA ILE A 124 -13.13 -0.33 0.09
C ILE A 124 -14.63 -0.03 0.10
N GLN A 125 -15.38 -0.79 0.87
CA GLN A 125 -16.81 -0.57 1.09
C GLN A 125 -17.02 0.69 1.95
N ILE A 126 -17.56 1.75 1.38
CA ILE A 126 -17.82 3.02 2.09
C ILE A 126 -19.25 3.14 2.62
N THR A 127 -20.16 2.31 2.12
CA THR A 127 -21.58 2.32 2.51
C THR A 127 -21.96 0.95 3.08
N GLY A 128 -22.50 0.93 4.28
CA GLY A 128 -23.06 -0.26 4.92
C GLY A 128 -24.51 -0.52 4.53
N GLU A 129 -25.09 -1.59 5.07
CA GLU A 129 -26.52 -1.88 4.94
C GLU A 129 -27.36 -0.73 5.49
N GLY A 130 -28.48 -0.43 4.84
CA GLY A 130 -29.36 0.68 5.21
C GLY A 130 -28.89 2.06 4.72
N GLY A 131 -27.85 2.13 3.87
CA GLY A 131 -27.37 3.38 3.28
C GLY A 131 -26.54 4.27 4.21
N HIS A 132 -26.18 3.79 5.40
CA HIS A 132 -25.31 4.52 6.30
C HIS A 132 -23.87 4.51 5.80
N THR A 133 -23.22 5.68 5.77
CA THR A 133 -21.80 5.78 5.46
C THR A 133 -20.99 5.26 6.65
N MET A 134 -20.44 4.07 6.50
CA MET A 134 -19.61 3.43 7.53
C MET A 134 -18.17 3.91 7.49
N ARG A 135 -17.68 4.29 6.32
CA ARG A 135 -16.30 4.69 6.09
C ARG A 135 -16.25 5.91 5.18
N LYS A 136 -15.37 6.84 5.50
CA LYS A 136 -15.07 7.99 4.66
C LYS A 136 -13.63 7.87 4.17
N LEU A 137 -13.44 7.97 2.86
CA LEU A 137 -12.10 8.00 2.29
C LEU A 137 -11.43 9.34 2.57
N PRO A 138 -10.14 9.36 2.95
CA PRO A 138 -9.35 10.58 3.01
C PRO A 138 -9.29 11.29 1.65
N ALA A 139 -9.36 12.60 1.64
CA ALA A 139 -9.41 13.41 0.40
C ALA A 139 -8.22 13.15 -0.54
N TRP A 140 -7.03 12.85 -0.01
CA TRP A 140 -5.85 12.56 -0.82
C TRP A 140 -5.96 11.27 -1.66
N MET A 141 -6.86 10.35 -1.28
CA MET A 141 -7.14 9.14 -2.06
C MET A 141 -7.96 9.42 -3.32
N GLU A 142 -8.79 10.46 -3.28
CA GLU A 142 -9.62 10.86 -4.42
C GLU A 142 -8.88 11.81 -5.36
N THR A 143 -8.06 12.69 -4.78
CA THR A 143 -7.31 13.70 -5.54
C THR A 143 -5.90 13.82 -4.98
N PRO A 144 -4.84 13.64 -5.79
CA PRO A 144 -3.47 13.81 -5.37
C PRO A 144 -3.25 15.17 -4.71
N GLN A 145 -2.59 15.19 -3.56
CA GLN A 145 -2.30 16.39 -2.79
C GLN A 145 -0.79 16.64 -2.71
N THR A 146 -0.42 17.92 -2.63
CA THR A 146 0.97 18.34 -2.41
C THR A 146 1.12 18.78 -0.97
N VAL A 147 2.10 18.19 -0.27
CA VAL A 147 2.36 18.39 1.16
C VAL A 147 3.86 18.46 1.41
N SER A 148 4.31 19.23 2.40
CA SER A 148 5.74 19.28 2.75
C SER A 148 6.23 17.95 3.31
N GLY A 149 7.51 17.63 3.07
CA GLY A 149 8.16 16.46 3.64
C GLY A 149 8.13 16.49 5.17
N GLU A 150 8.30 17.68 5.77
CA GLU A 150 8.18 17.83 7.22
C GLU A 150 6.81 17.38 7.74
N TRP A 151 5.71 17.84 7.11
CA TRP A 151 4.37 17.41 7.47
C TRP A 151 4.20 15.90 7.34
N LEU A 152 4.66 15.31 6.24
CA LEU A 152 4.57 13.86 6.01
C LEU A 152 5.32 13.05 7.06
N MET A 153 6.48 13.53 7.50
CA MET A 153 7.28 12.84 8.52
C MET A 153 6.73 13.03 9.94
N GLN A 154 6.20 14.20 10.28
CA GLN A 154 5.81 14.53 11.66
C GLN A 154 4.32 14.26 11.93
N ALA A 155 3.43 14.74 11.07
CA ALA A 155 1.99 14.59 11.21
C ALA A 155 1.46 13.35 10.45
N GLY A 156 1.98 13.10 9.26
CA GLY A 156 1.55 12.01 8.38
C GLY A 156 0.24 12.32 7.65
N ILE A 157 -0.30 11.31 7.00
CA ILE A 157 -1.56 11.36 6.27
C ILE A 157 -2.60 10.43 6.89
N ALA A 158 -3.86 10.84 6.82
CA ALA A 158 -4.98 10.02 7.27
C ALA A 158 -5.08 8.74 6.44
N LEU A 159 -5.35 7.61 7.09
CA LEU A 159 -5.57 6.32 6.46
C LEU A 159 -7.07 5.98 6.41
N PRO A 160 -7.53 5.26 5.39
CA PRO A 160 -8.85 4.68 5.40
C PRO A 160 -8.91 3.50 6.38
N ILE A 161 -10.11 3.13 6.83
CA ILE A 161 -10.31 1.87 7.54
C ILE A 161 -10.20 0.74 6.51
N LEU A 162 -9.26 -0.17 6.72
CA LEU A 162 -9.02 -1.32 5.85
C LEU A 162 -9.64 -2.58 6.44
N ASP A 163 -10.12 -3.45 5.56
CA ASP A 163 -10.52 -4.79 5.95
C ASP A 163 -9.30 -5.68 6.19
N PRO A 164 -9.41 -6.73 7.01
CA PRO A 164 -8.36 -7.73 7.16
C PRO A 164 -7.89 -8.29 5.82
N GLU A 165 -6.58 -8.57 5.74
CA GLU A 165 -5.92 -9.12 4.55
C GLU A 165 -6.05 -8.24 3.30
N THR A 166 -6.00 -6.92 3.52
CA THR A 166 -5.93 -5.91 2.46
C THR A 166 -4.74 -4.98 2.65
N ALA A 167 -4.36 -4.28 1.60
CA ALA A 167 -3.29 -3.30 1.64
C ALA A 167 -3.56 -2.13 0.71
N ILE A 168 -2.94 -0.99 0.99
CA ILE A 168 -2.88 0.16 0.07
C ILE A 168 -1.43 0.50 -0.25
N LEU A 169 -1.21 0.99 -1.46
CA LEU A 169 0.09 1.45 -1.93
C LEU A 169 0.03 2.94 -2.25
N ILE A 170 0.98 3.67 -1.68
CA ILE A 170 1.06 5.12 -1.75
C ILE A 170 2.41 5.49 -2.37
N GLY A 171 2.37 6.31 -3.41
CA GLY A 171 3.56 6.94 -3.98
C GLY A 171 3.70 8.38 -3.51
N VAL A 172 4.93 8.83 -3.29
CA VAL A 172 5.27 10.22 -3.06
C VAL A 172 6.35 10.64 -4.05
N GLU A 173 6.17 11.78 -4.70
CA GLU A 173 7.10 12.30 -5.70
C GLU A 173 7.34 13.79 -5.41
N ARG A 174 8.62 14.18 -5.30
CA ARG A 174 9.02 15.58 -5.09
C ARG A 174 8.61 16.42 -6.30
N VAL A 175 7.99 17.58 -6.04
CA VAL A 175 7.53 18.55 -7.05
C VAL A 175 8.29 19.87 -6.96
#